data_4827f549fb3eb508e60dc9d8ef154b83
#
_entry.id   4827f549fb3eb508e60dc9d8ef154b83
#
_cell.length_a   1.000
_cell.length_b   1.000
_cell.length_c   1.000
_cell.angle_alpha   90.00
_cell.angle_beta   90.00
_cell.angle_gamma   90.00
#
_symmetry.space_group_name_H-M   'P 1'
#
loop_
_entity.id
_entity.type
_entity.pdbx_description
1 polymer ?
#
loop_
_entity_poly.entity_id
_entity_poly.type
_entity_poly.pdbx_seq_one_letter_code
_entity_poly.pdbx_strand_id
1 'polypeptide(L)' 'MRYEYTVTKEGGEAEIMKAMSWKKLFKSLLLKYPKFSGWCTYINKKGHIQVRSFNNGKEVKNI' A
#
# COMPACT_ATOMS: atom_id res chain seq x y z
N MET A 1 12.53 -8.14 9.83
CA MET A 1 12.77 -7.71 8.44
C MET A 1 11.63 -6.81 7.98
N ARG A 2 11.93 -5.62 7.50
CA ARG A 2 10.93 -4.68 7.02
C ARG A 2 10.85 -4.72 5.51
N TYR A 3 9.65 -4.61 5.00
CA TYR A 3 9.41 -4.52 3.56
C TYR A 3 9.17 -3.07 3.19
N GLU A 4 9.65 -2.69 2.01
CA GLU A 4 9.38 -1.37 1.45
C GLU A 4 8.14 -1.44 0.57
N TYR A 5 7.23 -0.50 0.80
CA TYR A 5 6.00 -0.38 0.04
C TYR A 5 5.98 0.99 -0.62
N THR A 6 5.81 1.01 -1.94
CA THR A 6 5.65 2.25 -2.67
C THR A 6 4.16 2.58 -2.70
N VAL A 7 3.80 3.64 -2.00
CA VAL A 7 2.41 4.08 -1.89
C VAL A 7 2.21 5.24 -2.85
N THR A 8 1.41 5.04 -3.88
CA THR A 8 1.13 6.08 -4.88
C THR A 8 -0.28 6.57 -4.69
N LYS A 9 -0.43 7.87 -4.42
CA LYS A 9 -1.74 8.49 -4.29
C LYS A 9 -2.34 8.77 -5.66
N GLU A 10 -3.65 8.76 -5.72
CA GLU A 10 -4.36 9.28 -6.87
C GLU A 10 -3.98 10.74 -7.04
N GLY A 11 -3.50 11.10 -8.22
CA GLY A 11 -2.95 12.43 -8.46
C GLY A 11 -1.45 12.42 -8.70
N GLY A 12 -0.77 11.28 -8.48
CA GLY A 12 0.60 11.08 -8.89
C GLY A 12 1.67 11.20 -7.83
N GLU A 13 1.34 11.57 -6.60
CA GLU A 13 2.33 11.60 -5.52
C GLU A 13 2.61 10.20 -5.02
N ALA A 14 3.89 9.88 -4.86
CA ALA A 14 4.31 8.59 -4.34
C ALA A 14 5.24 8.78 -3.14
N GLU A 15 5.14 7.89 -2.16
CA GLU A 15 6.06 7.87 -1.03
C GLU A 15 6.38 6.42 -0.69
N ILE A 16 7.52 6.22 -0.04
CA ILE A 16 7.94 4.90 0.39
C ILE A 16 7.63 4.76 1.87
N MET A 17 6.91 3.70 2.22
CA MET A 17 6.62 3.35 3.60
C MET A 17 7.23 1.99 3.90
N LYS A 18 7.72 1.81 5.12
CA LYS A 18 8.30 0.55 5.56
C LYS A 18 7.45 -0.05 6.65
N ALA A 19 7.23 -1.35 6.57
CA ALA A 19 6.48 -2.07 7.59
C ALA A 19 6.92 -3.53 7.65
N MET A 20 6.68 -4.17 8.77
CA MET A 20 7.06 -5.57 8.95
C MET A 20 6.08 -6.54 8.27
N SER A 21 4.87 -6.09 8.01
CA SER A 21 3.87 -6.91 7.34
C SER A 21 2.86 -6.02 6.64
N TRP A 22 2.11 -6.61 5.71
CA TRP A 22 1.05 -5.89 4.99
C TRP A 22 -0.01 -5.35 5.95
N LYS A 23 -0.40 -6.13 6.96
CA LYS A 23 -1.41 -5.69 7.93
C LYS A 23 -0.96 -4.44 8.67
N LYS A 24 0.32 -4.41 9.07
CA LYS A 24 0.86 -3.23 9.76
C LYS A 24 0.93 -2.03 8.85
N LEU A 25 1.33 -2.24 7.59
CA LEU A 25 1.35 -1.16 6.62
C LEU A 25 -0.05 -0.59 6.41
N PHE A 26 -1.02 -1.46 6.20
CA PHE A 26 -2.40 -1.06 5.93
C PHE A 26 -2.95 -0.22 7.08
N LYS A 27 -2.72 -0.67 8.30
CA LYS A 27 -3.15 0.06 9.48
C LYS A 27 -2.50 1.45 9.55
N SER A 28 -1.18 1.53 9.34
CA SER A 28 -0.45 2.79 9.35
C SER A 28 -0.91 3.72 8.23
N LEU A 29 -1.14 3.15 7.06
CA LEU A 29 -1.59 3.91 5.89
C LEU A 29 -2.93 4.56 6.15
N LEU A 30 -3.89 3.83 6.71
CA LEU A 30 -5.20 4.36 6.99
C LEU A 30 -5.20 5.35 8.14
N LEU A 31 -4.27 5.23 9.08
CA LEU A 31 -4.10 6.25 10.12
C LEU A 31 -3.60 7.57 9.54
N LYS A 32 -2.70 7.49 8.56
CA LYS A 32 -2.16 8.67 7.91
C LYS A 32 -3.11 9.24 6.87
N TYR A 33 -3.77 8.37 6.12
CA TYR A 33 -4.70 8.75 5.05
C TYR A 33 -6.00 7.95 5.19
N PRO A 34 -6.95 8.38 6.03
CA PRO A 34 -8.17 7.60 6.30
C PRO A 34 -9.02 7.29 5.07
N LYS A 35 -8.95 8.15 4.06
CA LYS A 35 -9.69 7.95 2.80
C LYS A 35 -8.75 7.77 1.63
N PHE A 36 -7.71 6.99 1.85
CA PHE A 36 -6.68 6.79 0.83
C PHE A 36 -7.27 6.22 -0.47
N SER A 37 -6.92 6.85 -1.58
CA SER A 37 -7.23 6.36 -2.92
C SER A 37 -5.93 6.30 -3.71
N GLY A 38 -5.68 5.19 -4.39
CA GLY A 38 -4.45 4.98 -5.13
C GLY A 38 -4.06 3.52 -5.08
N TRP A 39 -2.76 3.26 -5.01
CA TRP A 39 -2.28 1.87 -4.98
C TRP A 39 -0.98 1.77 -4.21
N CYS A 40 -0.71 0.55 -3.72
CA CYS A 40 0.55 0.20 -3.08
C CYS A 40 1.24 -0.89 -3.90
N THR A 41 2.53 -0.71 -4.14
CA THR A 41 3.34 -1.69 -4.86
C THR A 41 4.44 -2.18 -3.94
N TYR A 42 4.65 -3.49 -3.88
CA TYR A 42 5.72 -4.04 -3.07
C TYR A 42 6.17 -5.38 -3.64
N ILE A 43 7.33 -5.84 -3.17
CA ILE A 43 7.85 -7.15 -3.55
C ILE A 43 7.66 -8.09 -2.36
N ASN A 44 6.99 -9.23 -2.58
CA ASN A 44 6.73 -10.19 -1.52
C ASN A 44 7.96 -11.07 -1.24
N LYS A 45 7.83 -12.01 -0.29
CA LYS A 45 8.92 -12.90 0.10
C LYS A 45 9.45 -13.75 -1.04
N LYS A 46 8.61 -14.03 -2.02
CA LYS A 46 8.98 -14.83 -3.18
C LYS A 46 9.64 -14.02 -4.30
N GLY A 47 9.80 -12.71 -4.09
CA GLY A 47 10.39 -11.83 -5.08
C GLY A 47 9.42 -11.38 -6.16
N HIS A 48 8.13 -11.59 -5.98
CA HIS A 48 7.11 -11.19 -6.94
C HIS A 48 6.56 -9.81 -6.60
N ILE A 49 6.34 -9.00 -7.63
CA ILE A 49 5.74 -7.68 -7.46
C ILE A 49 4.25 -7.84 -7.21
N GLN A 50 3.77 -7.22 -6.15
CA GLN A 50 2.35 -7.20 -5.79
C GLN A 50 1.84 -5.77 -5.86
N VAL A 51 0.64 -5.59 -6.38
CA VAL A 51 -0.01 -4.29 -6.44
C VAL A 51 -1.38 -4.40 -5.77
N ARG A 52 -1.64 -3.50 -4.84
CA ARG A 52 -2.95 -3.44 -4.16
C ARG A 52 -3.56 -2.07 -4.37
N SER A 53 -4.76 -2.06 -4.93
CA SER A 53 -5.47 -0.82 -5.23
C SER A 53 -6.44 -0.47 -4.10
N PHE A 54 -6.61 0.82 -3.88
CA PHE A 54 -7.49 1.33 -2.83
C PHE A 54 -8.40 2.41 -3.38
N ASN A 55 -9.59 2.48 -2.84
CA ASN A 55 -10.52 3.54 -3.15
C ASN A 55 -11.25 3.94 -1.87
N ASN A 56 -11.11 5.22 -1.50
CA ASN A 56 -11.79 5.79 -0.33
C ASN A 56 -11.52 5.03 0.96
N GLY A 57 -10.30 4.59 1.15
CA GLY A 57 -9.86 3.88 2.35
C GLY A 57 -10.14 2.39 2.35
N LYS A 58 -10.67 1.85 1.26
CA LYS A 58 -10.98 0.42 1.16
C LYS A 58 -10.18 -0.21 0.04
N GLU A 59 -9.70 -1.42 0.29
CA GLU A 59 -8.97 -2.16 -0.73
C GLU A 59 -9.94 -2.62 -1.82
N VAL A 60 -9.59 -2.34 -3.07
CA VAL A 60 -10.36 -2.78 -4.23
C VAL A 60 -9.72 -4.05 -4.76
N LYS A 61 -10.47 -5.13 -4.73
CA LYS A 61 -9.98 -6.40 -5.27
C LYS A 61 -10.39 -6.51 -6.74
N ASN A 62 -9.41 -6.69 -7.59
CA ASN A 62 -9.66 -7.01 -8.98
C ASN A 62 -9.91 -8.51 -9.09
N ILE A 63 -11.07 -8.84 -9.50
CA ILE A 63 -11.44 -10.23 -9.74
C ILE A 63 -11.29 -10.54 -11.22
#